data_531b35d4d3db1963397a96a341f984fc
#
_entry.id   531b35d4d3db1963397a96a341f984fc
#
_cell.length_a   1.000
_cell.length_b   1.000
_cell.length_c   1.000
_cell.angle_alpha   90.00
_cell.angle_beta   90.00
_cell.angle_gamma   90.00
#
_symmetry.space_group_name_H-M   'P 1'
#
loop_
_entity.id
_entity.type
_entity.pdbx_description
1 polymer ?
#
loop_
_entity_poly.entity_id
_entity_poly.type
_entity_poly.pdbx_seq_one_letter_code
_entity_poly.pdbx_strand_id
1 'polypeptide(L)'
;SNVVVADAGVAGPVIRVSYSGWQQHGDQFIVAAGTAWDAFVEQMVAAGRSGIEALSGIPGSVGATPIQNVGAYGQEVAETIAGLRILDRRTGEITTWPAARAQFGYRDSVLKRDPGNHVVLAVAFDLPVGPSAPVRYTELARALGIRIGDSAPLDAVRQAVLAARRSKGMVLDPLDADTCSAGSFFTNPVVRTVPDGAPAW
;
A
#
# COMPACT_ATOMS: atom_id res chain seq x y z
N SER A 1 -7.79 -5.84 2.52
CA SER A 1 -8.68 -4.75 2.83
C SER A 1 -8.60 -4.42 4.32
N ASN A 2 -8.89 -3.19 4.69
CA ASN A 2 -8.74 -2.67 6.06
C ASN A 2 -10.11 -2.30 6.67
N VAL A 3 -11.15 -3.00 6.25
CA VAL A 3 -12.53 -2.71 6.65
C VAL A 3 -13.19 -3.99 7.14
N VAL A 4 -13.82 -3.93 8.32
CA VAL A 4 -14.72 -4.95 8.83
C VAL A 4 -16.14 -4.38 8.72
N VAL A 5 -17.01 -5.08 8.02
CA VAL A 5 -18.41 -4.68 7.82
C VAL A 5 -19.27 -5.41 8.86
N ALA A 6 -20.16 -4.68 9.53
CA ALA A 6 -21.11 -5.28 10.46
C ALA A 6 -22.08 -6.23 9.75
N ASP A 7 -22.56 -7.27 10.43
CA ASP A 7 -23.49 -8.27 9.85
C ASP A 7 -24.79 -7.64 9.36
N ALA A 8 -25.22 -6.54 9.98
CA ALA A 8 -26.37 -5.76 9.53
C ALA A 8 -26.14 -5.00 8.20
N GLY A 9 -24.91 -5.03 7.69
CA GLY A 9 -24.53 -4.32 6.46
C GLY A 9 -24.45 -2.81 6.64
N VAL A 10 -24.65 -2.09 5.53
CA VAL A 10 -24.59 -0.63 5.46
C VAL A 10 -25.92 -0.10 4.95
N ALA A 11 -26.50 0.86 5.66
CA ALA A 11 -27.71 1.55 5.19
C ALA A 11 -27.34 2.51 4.06
N GLY A 12 -27.99 2.35 2.89
CA GLY A 12 -27.82 3.21 1.72
C GLY A 12 -27.02 2.57 0.58
N PRO A 13 -26.79 3.31 -0.52
CA PRO A 13 -26.11 2.77 -1.68
C PRO A 13 -24.61 2.60 -1.42
N VAL A 14 -24.04 1.47 -1.86
CA VAL A 14 -22.61 1.21 -1.88
C VAL A 14 -22.11 1.35 -3.31
N ILE A 15 -21.15 2.25 -3.52
CA ILE A 15 -20.54 2.49 -4.83
C ILE A 15 -19.15 1.89 -4.84
N ARG A 16 -18.92 0.90 -5.71
CA ARG A 16 -17.60 0.32 -5.94
C ARG A 16 -16.89 1.07 -7.06
N VAL A 17 -15.70 1.61 -6.76
CA VAL A 17 -14.80 2.14 -7.78
C VAL A 17 -14.15 0.96 -8.50
N SER A 18 -14.51 0.73 -9.77
CA SER A 18 -14.12 -0.48 -10.52
C SER A 18 -13.31 -0.20 -11.79
N TYR A 19 -13.18 1.06 -12.22
CA TYR A 19 -12.37 1.36 -13.39
C TYR A 19 -10.87 1.14 -13.06
N SER A 20 -10.14 0.53 -14.00
CA SER A 20 -8.78 0.02 -13.76
C SER A 20 -7.86 0.34 -14.94
N GLY A 21 -6.57 0.09 -14.76
CA GLY A 21 -5.51 0.33 -15.73
C GLY A 21 -4.64 1.51 -15.34
N TRP A 22 -3.65 1.79 -16.16
CA TRP A 22 -2.72 2.90 -15.93
C TRP A 22 -2.19 3.46 -17.26
N GLN A 23 -1.64 4.66 -17.16
CA GLN A 23 -0.86 5.33 -18.20
C GLN A 23 0.56 5.52 -17.68
N GLN A 24 1.55 5.31 -18.55
CA GLN A 24 2.96 5.47 -18.24
C GLN A 24 3.53 6.71 -18.95
N HIS A 25 4.25 7.54 -18.21
CA HIS A 25 4.98 8.71 -18.70
C HIS A 25 6.41 8.69 -18.13
N GLY A 26 7.32 8.03 -18.83
CA GLY A 26 8.66 7.78 -18.32
C GLY A 26 8.64 6.85 -17.11
N ASP A 27 9.10 7.35 -15.96
CA ASP A 27 9.07 6.61 -14.69
C ASP A 27 7.79 6.86 -13.88
N GLN A 28 6.93 7.76 -14.34
CA GLN A 28 5.65 8.04 -13.68
C GLN A 28 4.53 7.16 -14.24
N PHE A 29 3.72 6.61 -13.33
CA PHE A 29 2.54 5.78 -13.61
C PHE A 29 1.30 6.40 -13.00
N ILE A 30 0.33 6.83 -13.83
CA ILE A 30 -0.96 7.33 -13.39
C ILE A 30 -1.93 6.16 -13.38
N VAL A 31 -2.26 5.65 -12.20
CA VAL A 31 -2.98 4.40 -11.99
C VAL A 31 -4.40 4.68 -11.52
N ALA A 32 -5.38 4.10 -12.20
CA ALA A 32 -6.79 4.21 -11.84
C ALA A 32 -7.09 3.57 -10.46
N ALA A 33 -7.93 4.22 -9.67
CA ALA A 33 -8.15 3.84 -8.27
C ALA A 33 -8.72 2.44 -8.07
N GLY A 34 -9.48 1.90 -9.04
CA GLY A 34 -10.04 0.55 -8.97
C GLY A 34 -9.09 -0.57 -9.38
N THR A 35 -7.87 -0.24 -9.83
CA THR A 35 -6.84 -1.24 -10.17
C THR A 35 -6.49 -2.09 -8.96
N ALA A 36 -6.45 -3.41 -9.11
CA ALA A 36 -6.03 -4.32 -8.05
C ALA A 36 -4.57 -4.06 -7.67
N TRP A 37 -4.33 -3.82 -6.39
CA TRP A 37 -3.02 -3.38 -5.90
C TRP A 37 -1.92 -4.39 -6.20
N ASP A 38 -2.09 -5.65 -5.76
CA ASP A 38 -1.01 -6.65 -5.92
C ASP A 38 -0.76 -7.00 -7.39
N ALA A 39 -1.79 -6.98 -8.23
CA ALA A 39 -1.61 -7.17 -9.68
C ALA A 39 -0.80 -6.03 -10.32
N PHE A 40 -0.99 -4.79 -9.85
CA PHE A 40 -0.16 -3.65 -10.27
C PHE A 40 1.28 -3.81 -9.80
N VAL A 41 1.51 -4.15 -8.52
CA VAL A 41 2.85 -4.42 -7.99
C VAL A 41 3.56 -5.51 -8.78
N GLU A 42 2.89 -6.63 -9.06
CA GLU A 42 3.44 -7.73 -9.85
C GLU A 42 3.94 -7.28 -11.22
N GLN A 43 3.13 -6.50 -11.93
CA GLN A 43 3.50 -5.98 -13.25
C GLN A 43 4.65 -4.99 -13.19
N MET A 44 4.71 -4.14 -12.15
CA MET A 44 5.84 -3.23 -11.94
C MET A 44 7.14 -3.97 -11.66
N VAL A 45 7.10 -5.00 -10.80
CA VAL A 45 8.23 -5.87 -10.54
C VAL A 45 8.71 -6.56 -11.83
N ALA A 46 7.79 -7.14 -12.61
CA ALA A 46 8.11 -7.78 -13.89
C ALA A 46 8.69 -6.81 -14.93
N ALA A 47 8.29 -5.53 -14.87
CA ALA A 47 8.82 -4.46 -15.71
C ALA A 47 10.13 -3.84 -15.18
N GLY A 48 10.71 -4.36 -14.10
CA GLY A 48 11.94 -3.85 -13.49
C GLY A 48 11.76 -2.51 -12.77
N ARG A 49 10.54 -2.18 -12.32
CA ARG A 49 10.18 -0.94 -11.64
C ARG A 49 10.22 -1.10 -10.13
N SER A 50 10.98 -0.27 -9.45
CA SER A 50 11.29 -0.34 -8.03
C SER A 50 10.47 0.65 -7.19
N GLY A 51 10.35 0.36 -5.88
CA GLY A 51 9.78 1.26 -4.90
C GLY A 51 8.47 0.78 -4.25
N ILE A 52 7.85 -0.30 -4.77
CA ILE A 52 6.62 -0.88 -4.21
C ILE A 52 6.69 -2.41 -4.03
N GLU A 53 7.80 -3.03 -4.32
CA GLU A 53 8.01 -4.48 -4.30
C GLU A 53 7.80 -5.12 -2.92
N ALA A 54 8.16 -4.42 -1.83
CA ALA A 54 7.92 -4.91 -0.48
C ALA A 54 6.44 -4.80 -0.04
N LEU A 55 5.61 -4.12 -0.83
CA LEU A 55 4.16 -4.01 -0.61
C LEU A 55 3.37 -5.10 -1.37
N SER A 56 4.05 -6.14 -1.84
CA SER A 56 3.47 -7.30 -2.52
C SER A 56 2.48 -8.07 -1.64
N GLY A 57 1.44 -8.62 -2.25
CA GLY A 57 0.44 -9.46 -1.58
C GLY A 57 -0.51 -8.70 -0.64
N ILE A 58 -0.47 -7.37 -0.59
CA ILE A 58 -1.44 -6.57 0.16
C ILE A 58 -2.75 -6.54 -0.64
N PRO A 59 -3.88 -6.95 -0.05
CA PRO A 59 -5.17 -6.94 -0.74
C PRO A 59 -5.72 -5.53 -0.87
N GLY A 60 -6.59 -5.32 -1.85
CA GLY A 60 -7.31 -4.07 -2.07
C GLY A 60 -7.01 -3.43 -3.42
N SER A 61 -7.36 -2.17 -3.56
CA SER A 61 -7.19 -1.39 -4.78
C SER A 61 -6.18 -0.25 -4.61
N VAL A 62 -5.62 0.21 -5.71
CA VAL A 62 -4.67 1.33 -5.75
C VAL A 62 -5.23 2.57 -5.05
N GLY A 63 -6.50 2.93 -5.29
CA GLY A 63 -7.10 4.10 -4.65
C GLY A 63 -7.26 4.01 -3.13
N ALA A 64 -7.17 2.82 -2.55
CA ALA A 64 -7.20 2.62 -1.10
C ALA A 64 -5.82 2.83 -0.45
N THR A 65 -4.73 2.74 -1.22
CA THR A 65 -3.37 2.77 -0.65
C THR A 65 -2.98 4.10 -0.01
N PRO A 66 -3.34 5.28 -0.56
CA PRO A 66 -3.00 6.56 0.07
C PRO A 66 -3.84 6.89 1.30
N ILE A 67 -5.00 6.22 1.51
CA ILE A 67 -5.92 6.58 2.60
C ILE A 67 -5.20 6.48 3.96
N GLN A 68 -4.50 5.40 4.22
CA GLN A 68 -3.75 5.20 5.46
C GLN A 68 -2.26 4.98 5.23
N ASN A 69 -1.72 5.49 4.11
CA ASN A 69 -0.30 5.30 3.78
C ASN A 69 0.11 3.84 3.94
N VAL A 70 -0.40 2.98 3.06
CA VAL A 70 -0.13 1.54 3.13
C VAL A 70 1.37 1.28 3.20
N GLY A 71 1.78 0.42 4.13
CA GLY A 71 3.18 0.08 4.32
C GLY A 71 3.37 -1.31 4.90
N ALA A 72 4.45 -1.95 4.51
CA ALA A 72 4.90 -3.24 4.99
C ALA A 72 6.40 -3.41 4.79
N TYR A 73 7.04 -4.23 5.62
CA TYR A 73 8.46 -4.59 5.49
C TYR A 73 9.41 -3.40 5.33
N GLY A 74 9.11 -2.28 6.03
CA GLY A 74 9.94 -1.08 6.02
C GLY A 74 9.75 -0.16 4.81
N GLN A 75 8.79 -0.43 3.94
CA GLN A 75 8.42 0.39 2.78
C GLN A 75 7.02 0.98 2.98
N GLU A 76 6.79 2.22 2.58
CA GLU A 76 5.50 2.88 2.59
C GLU A 76 5.14 3.41 1.20
N VAL A 77 3.86 3.35 0.84
CA VAL A 77 3.41 3.78 -0.48
C VAL A 77 3.65 5.27 -0.73
N ALA A 78 3.65 6.09 0.33
CA ALA A 78 3.94 7.52 0.26
C ALA A 78 5.33 7.83 -0.30
N GLU A 79 6.30 6.90 -0.20
CA GLU A 79 7.66 7.08 -0.72
C GLU A 79 7.69 7.18 -2.26
N THR A 80 6.65 6.68 -2.93
CA THR A 80 6.56 6.65 -4.39
C THR A 80 5.40 7.48 -4.96
N ILE A 81 4.47 7.96 -4.12
CA ILE A 81 3.34 8.77 -4.59
C ILE A 81 3.82 10.16 -4.99
N ALA A 82 3.67 10.51 -6.27
CA ALA A 82 3.89 11.85 -6.82
C ALA A 82 2.65 12.75 -6.68
N GLY A 83 1.44 12.17 -6.79
CA GLY A 83 0.21 12.92 -6.70
C GLY A 83 -1.04 12.06 -6.68
N LEU A 84 -2.17 12.72 -6.43
CA LEU A 84 -3.49 12.09 -6.31
C LEU A 84 -4.51 12.87 -7.13
N ARG A 85 -5.37 12.18 -7.87
CA ARG A 85 -6.57 12.77 -8.47
C ARG A 85 -7.74 12.50 -7.54
N ILE A 86 -8.35 13.57 -7.04
CA ILE A 86 -9.35 13.52 -5.96
C ILE A 86 -10.65 14.17 -6.41
N LEU A 87 -11.77 13.53 -6.11
CA LEU A 87 -13.11 14.11 -6.13
C LEU A 87 -13.47 14.59 -4.71
N ASP A 88 -13.74 15.89 -4.56
CA ASP A 88 -14.38 16.42 -3.34
C ASP A 88 -15.88 16.16 -3.43
N ARG A 89 -16.43 15.39 -2.51
CA ARG A 89 -17.87 15.01 -2.50
C ARG A 89 -18.78 16.14 -2.11
N ARG A 90 -18.29 17.17 -1.43
CA ARG A 90 -19.07 18.34 -1.01
C ARG A 90 -19.32 19.30 -2.17
N THR A 91 -18.32 19.47 -3.04
CA THR A 91 -18.36 20.41 -4.15
C THR A 91 -18.61 19.75 -5.50
N GLY A 92 -18.32 18.46 -5.63
CA GLY A 92 -18.28 17.73 -6.90
C GLY A 92 -17.05 18.04 -7.76
N GLU A 93 -16.11 18.81 -7.23
CA GLU A 93 -14.91 19.24 -7.97
C GLU A 93 -13.88 18.11 -8.01
N ILE A 94 -13.24 17.94 -9.18
CA ILE A 94 -12.12 17.03 -9.36
C ILE A 94 -10.84 17.84 -9.45
N THR A 95 -9.92 17.58 -8.52
CA THR A 95 -8.61 18.28 -8.45
C THR A 95 -7.46 17.30 -8.41
N THR A 96 -6.28 17.77 -8.83
CA THR A 96 -5.03 17.01 -8.67
C THR A 96 -4.26 17.58 -7.48
N TRP A 97 -3.94 16.71 -6.53
CA TRP A 97 -3.17 17.03 -5.35
C TRP A 97 -1.72 16.58 -5.53
N PRO A 98 -0.72 17.44 -5.27
CA PRO A 98 0.64 16.95 -5.06
C PRO A 98 0.68 16.06 -3.81
N ALA A 99 1.62 15.13 -3.74
CA ALA A 99 1.75 14.19 -2.61
C ALA A 99 1.80 14.89 -1.25
N ALA A 100 2.48 16.04 -1.16
CA ALA A 100 2.60 16.82 0.06
C ALA A 100 1.24 17.27 0.65
N ARG A 101 0.21 17.47 -0.19
CA ARG A 101 -1.13 17.84 0.29
C ARG A 101 -1.81 16.71 1.07
N ALA A 102 -1.44 15.46 0.83
CA ALA A 102 -1.98 14.31 1.55
C ALA A 102 -1.45 14.22 2.99
N GLN A 103 -0.35 14.92 3.33
CA GLN A 103 0.26 14.96 4.67
C GLN A 103 0.40 13.55 5.25
N PHE A 104 1.04 12.67 4.49
CA PHE A 104 1.26 11.29 4.88
C PHE A 104 2.04 11.19 6.20
N GLY A 105 1.62 10.28 7.05
CA GLY A 105 2.30 9.89 8.27
C GLY A 105 2.23 8.38 8.43
N TYR A 106 2.72 7.85 9.56
CA TYR A 106 2.65 6.43 9.85
C TYR A 106 1.18 5.97 9.95
N ARG A 107 0.76 5.18 8.97
CA ARG A 107 -0.63 4.70 8.82
C ARG A 107 -1.67 5.84 8.84
N ASP A 108 -1.31 7.01 8.30
CA ASP A 108 -2.13 8.21 8.37
C ASP A 108 -2.02 9.08 7.10
N SER A 109 -3.07 9.84 6.83
CA SER A 109 -3.14 10.90 5.81
C SER A 109 -4.31 11.85 6.09
N VAL A 110 -4.37 12.97 5.38
CA VAL A 110 -5.56 13.85 5.37
C VAL A 110 -6.81 13.08 4.97
N LEU A 111 -6.69 12.14 4.01
CA LEU A 111 -7.84 11.35 3.53
C LEU A 111 -8.42 10.44 4.63
N LYS A 112 -7.58 9.93 5.54
CA LYS A 112 -8.01 9.15 6.69
C LYS A 112 -8.61 10.03 7.79
N ARG A 113 -8.03 11.22 8.01
CA ARG A 113 -8.51 12.16 9.05
C ARG A 113 -9.81 12.86 8.68
N ASP A 114 -10.13 12.97 7.38
CA ASP A 114 -11.39 13.55 6.88
C ASP A 114 -12.17 12.50 6.04
N PRO A 115 -12.67 11.44 6.69
CA PRO A 115 -13.30 10.33 6.01
C PRO A 115 -14.64 10.75 5.40
N GLY A 116 -14.91 10.30 4.20
CA GLY A 116 -16.19 10.50 3.52
C GLY A 116 -16.28 11.77 2.67
N ASN A 117 -15.36 12.71 2.76
CA ASN A 117 -15.37 13.93 1.94
C ASN A 117 -14.60 13.79 0.62
N HIS A 118 -13.70 12.85 0.53
CA HIS A 118 -12.82 12.68 -0.62
C HIS A 118 -12.91 11.28 -1.22
N VAL A 119 -12.92 11.19 -2.55
CA VAL A 119 -12.78 9.94 -3.29
C VAL A 119 -11.51 10.01 -4.12
N VAL A 120 -10.60 9.03 -3.92
CA VAL A 120 -9.43 8.89 -4.77
C VAL A 120 -9.86 8.32 -6.11
N LEU A 121 -9.58 9.01 -7.20
CA LEU A 121 -9.87 8.58 -8.57
C LEU A 121 -8.65 7.96 -9.26
N ALA A 122 -7.46 8.50 -9.02
CA ALA A 122 -6.22 7.94 -9.52
C ALA A 122 -5.05 8.30 -8.59
N VAL A 123 -3.99 7.51 -8.66
CA VAL A 123 -2.73 7.74 -7.94
C VAL A 123 -1.60 7.79 -8.96
N ALA A 124 -0.78 8.82 -8.89
CA ALA A 124 0.45 8.92 -9.66
C ALA A 124 1.62 8.42 -8.80
N PHE A 125 2.36 7.45 -9.33
CA PHE A 125 3.57 6.89 -8.71
C PHE A 125 4.79 7.21 -9.54
N ASP A 126 5.90 7.52 -8.90
CA ASP A 126 7.22 7.56 -9.52
C ASP A 126 7.96 6.26 -9.19
N LEU A 127 8.14 5.41 -10.21
CA LEU A 127 8.73 4.07 -10.08
C LEU A 127 9.93 3.94 -11.04
N PRO A 128 11.15 4.22 -10.56
CA PRO A 128 12.34 4.14 -11.40
C PRO A 128 12.68 2.69 -11.78
N VAL A 129 13.39 2.51 -12.88
CA VAL A 129 14.00 1.23 -13.26
C VAL A 129 15.21 0.96 -12.37
N GLY A 130 15.30 -0.23 -11.80
CA GLY A 130 16.46 -0.59 -10.97
C GLY A 130 16.22 -1.79 -10.06
N PRO A 131 17.19 -2.09 -9.19
CA PRO A 131 17.01 -3.07 -8.11
C PRO A 131 16.00 -2.54 -7.10
N SER A 132 15.66 -3.34 -6.10
CA SER A 132 14.76 -2.92 -5.03
C SER A 132 15.24 -1.65 -4.33
N ALA A 133 14.31 -0.92 -3.71
CA ALA A 133 14.68 0.03 -2.67
C ALA A 133 15.53 -0.68 -1.57
N PRO A 134 16.37 0.07 -0.82
CA PRO A 134 17.15 -0.51 0.26
C PRO A 134 16.25 -1.25 1.27
N VAL A 135 16.55 -2.51 1.54
CA VAL A 135 15.77 -3.34 2.47
C VAL A 135 15.99 -2.87 3.90
N ARG A 136 14.93 -2.40 4.55
CA ARG A 136 14.98 -1.81 5.91
C ARG A 136 14.42 -2.74 7.00
N TYR A 137 13.89 -3.91 6.63
CA TYR A 137 13.23 -4.82 7.54
C TYR A 137 14.06 -6.07 7.80
N THR A 138 14.40 -6.33 9.06
CA THR A 138 15.35 -7.39 9.47
C THR A 138 14.94 -8.78 9.01
N GLU A 139 13.65 -9.14 9.13
CA GLU A 139 13.14 -10.46 8.71
C GLU A 139 13.30 -10.64 7.19
N LEU A 140 13.01 -9.58 6.41
CA LEU A 140 13.16 -9.60 4.96
C LEU A 140 14.63 -9.67 4.54
N ALA A 141 15.52 -8.88 5.17
CA ALA A 141 16.96 -8.94 4.89
C ALA A 141 17.54 -10.35 5.17
N ARG A 142 17.12 -10.97 6.27
CA ARG A 142 17.51 -12.35 6.60
C ARG A 142 17.01 -13.35 5.57
N ALA A 143 15.74 -13.24 5.14
CA ALA A 143 15.16 -14.12 4.13
C ALA A 143 15.86 -14.01 2.78
N LEU A 144 16.37 -12.83 2.44
CA LEU A 144 17.12 -12.54 1.22
C LEU A 144 18.64 -12.86 1.34
N GLY A 145 19.15 -13.15 2.54
CA GLY A 145 20.58 -13.38 2.76
C GLY A 145 21.45 -12.13 2.58
N ILE A 146 20.90 -10.93 2.78
CA ILE A 146 21.58 -9.64 2.62
C ILE A 146 21.61 -8.85 3.93
N ARG A 147 22.37 -7.75 3.97
CA ARG A 147 22.37 -6.82 5.11
C ARG A 147 21.24 -5.80 4.98
N ILE A 148 20.80 -5.27 6.11
CA ILE A 148 19.90 -4.10 6.15
C ILE A 148 20.59 -2.94 5.41
N GLY A 149 19.84 -2.28 4.51
CA GLY A 149 20.35 -1.21 3.66
C GLY A 149 20.83 -1.66 2.28
N ASP A 150 21.06 -2.95 2.08
CA ASP A 150 21.36 -3.48 0.74
C ASP A 150 20.09 -3.58 -0.11
N SER A 151 20.26 -3.54 -1.43
CA SER A 151 19.21 -3.80 -2.42
C SER A 151 19.30 -5.23 -2.95
N ALA A 152 18.19 -5.75 -3.45
CA ALA A 152 18.10 -7.09 -4.03
C ALA A 152 17.32 -7.06 -5.37
N PRO A 153 17.36 -8.14 -6.17
CA PRO A 153 16.48 -8.29 -7.32
C PRO A 153 15.00 -8.16 -6.91
N LEU A 154 14.21 -7.42 -7.69
CA LEU A 154 12.81 -7.11 -7.37
C LEU A 154 11.94 -8.36 -7.19
N ASP A 155 12.14 -9.36 -8.05
CA ASP A 155 11.45 -10.63 -7.98
C ASP A 155 11.80 -11.41 -6.71
N ALA A 156 13.07 -11.40 -6.28
CA ALA A 156 13.52 -12.03 -5.03
C ALA A 156 12.83 -11.37 -3.82
N VAL A 157 12.75 -10.02 -3.79
CA VAL A 157 12.04 -9.29 -2.73
C VAL A 157 10.55 -9.66 -2.73
N ARG A 158 9.87 -9.62 -3.89
CA ARG A 158 8.47 -10.02 -4.00
C ARG A 158 8.23 -11.44 -3.51
N GLN A 159 9.05 -12.41 -3.90
CA GLN A 159 8.91 -13.80 -3.47
C GLN A 159 9.09 -13.96 -1.96
N ALA A 160 10.12 -13.32 -1.37
CA ALA A 160 10.35 -13.37 0.07
C ALA A 160 9.19 -12.75 0.86
N VAL A 161 8.66 -11.60 0.40
CA VAL A 161 7.49 -10.94 1.00
C VAL A 161 6.25 -11.83 0.91
N LEU A 162 5.96 -12.40 -0.26
CA LEU A 162 4.81 -13.28 -0.43
C LEU A 162 4.92 -14.54 0.43
N ALA A 163 6.12 -15.14 0.56
CA ALA A 163 6.35 -16.27 1.43
C ALA A 163 6.08 -15.92 2.91
N ALA A 164 6.64 -14.80 3.40
CA ALA A 164 6.43 -14.31 4.75
C ALA A 164 4.95 -13.95 5.04
N ARG A 165 4.23 -13.44 4.05
CA ARG A 165 2.81 -13.13 4.19
C ARG A 165 1.93 -14.38 4.16
N ARG A 166 2.24 -15.36 3.29
CA ARG A 166 1.52 -16.64 3.23
C ARG A 166 1.65 -17.43 4.54
N SER A 167 2.83 -17.45 5.16
CA SER A 167 3.02 -18.12 6.44
C SER A 167 2.20 -17.53 7.59
N LYS A 168 1.63 -16.31 7.40
CA LYS A 168 0.78 -15.59 8.36
C LYS A 168 -0.70 -15.53 7.91
N GLY A 169 -1.10 -16.28 6.87
CA GLY A 169 -2.46 -16.21 6.30
C GLY A 169 -2.83 -14.85 5.70
N MET A 170 -1.85 -14.02 5.29
CA MET A 170 -2.07 -12.64 4.85
C MET A 170 -2.10 -12.46 3.32
N VAL A 171 -2.05 -13.54 2.56
CA VAL A 171 -2.26 -13.55 1.10
C VAL A 171 -3.54 -14.31 0.83
N LEU A 172 -4.51 -13.66 0.22
CA LEU A 172 -5.80 -14.26 -0.05
C LEU A 172 -5.66 -15.49 -0.95
N ASP A 173 -6.11 -16.63 -0.46
CA ASP A 173 -6.24 -17.88 -1.19
C ASP A 173 -7.70 -18.36 -1.09
N PRO A 174 -8.42 -18.46 -2.21
CA PRO A 174 -9.81 -18.94 -2.21
C PRO A 174 -9.99 -20.38 -1.69
N LEU A 175 -8.91 -21.17 -1.67
CA LEU A 175 -8.92 -22.56 -1.20
C LEU A 175 -8.60 -22.69 0.30
N ASP A 176 -8.20 -21.61 0.95
CA ASP A 176 -7.84 -21.58 2.36
C ASP A 176 -8.63 -20.47 3.09
N ALA A 177 -9.61 -20.91 3.91
CA ALA A 177 -10.48 -20.01 4.66
C ALA A 177 -9.72 -19.14 5.70
N ASP A 178 -8.56 -19.60 6.18
CA ASP A 178 -7.75 -18.88 7.16
C ASP A 178 -7.05 -17.67 6.56
N THR A 179 -7.05 -17.54 5.22
CA THR A 179 -6.49 -16.36 4.53
C THR A 179 -7.44 -15.15 4.46
N CYS A 180 -8.69 -15.28 4.93
CA CYS A 180 -9.63 -14.17 5.08
C CYS A 180 -9.25 -13.29 6.29
N SER A 181 -8.04 -12.75 6.27
CA SER A 181 -7.46 -11.96 7.36
C SER A 181 -7.69 -10.46 7.17
N ALA A 182 -8.06 -9.76 8.24
CA ALA A 182 -8.08 -8.30 8.29
C ALA A 182 -6.67 -7.68 8.43
N GLY A 183 -5.63 -8.51 8.53
CA GLY A 183 -4.27 -8.09 8.83
C GLY A 183 -4.09 -7.74 10.31
N SER A 184 -3.07 -6.95 10.63
CA SER A 184 -2.86 -6.47 11.99
C SER A 184 -4.00 -5.53 12.41
N PHE A 185 -4.73 -5.90 13.46
CA PHE A 185 -5.87 -5.11 13.95
C PHE A 185 -5.41 -3.79 14.59
N PHE A 186 -4.33 -3.83 15.35
CA PHE A 186 -3.75 -2.65 15.98
C PHE A 186 -2.56 -2.12 15.17
N THR A 187 -2.39 -0.80 15.14
CA THR A 187 -1.16 -0.15 14.69
C THR A 187 -0.16 -0.08 15.84
N ASN A 188 1.13 -0.14 15.53
CA ASN A 188 2.16 0.10 16.54
C ASN A 188 2.01 1.51 17.11
N PRO A 189 2.07 1.69 18.44
CA PRO A 189 1.99 3.02 19.03
C PRO A 189 3.25 3.83 18.72
N VAL A 190 3.06 5.11 18.38
CA VAL A 190 4.15 6.06 18.27
C VAL A 190 4.29 6.75 19.62
N VAL A 191 5.37 6.49 20.35
CA VAL A 191 5.61 7.00 21.70
C VAL A 191 6.89 7.82 21.76
N ARG A 192 6.97 8.79 22.69
CA ARG A 192 8.18 9.59 22.91
C ARG A 192 9.27 8.81 23.64
N THR A 193 8.88 7.87 24.47
CA THR A 193 9.78 7.01 25.24
C THR A 193 9.32 5.58 25.12
N VAL A 194 10.21 4.69 24.71
CA VAL A 194 9.92 3.27 24.61
C VAL A 194 9.83 2.70 26.03
N PRO A 195 8.74 2.01 26.42
CA PRO A 195 8.65 1.33 27.69
C PRO A 195 9.74 0.26 27.87
N ASP A 196 10.21 0.06 29.09
CA ASP A 196 11.20 -0.98 29.38
C ASP A 196 10.73 -2.36 28.91
N GLY A 197 11.60 -3.05 28.16
CA GLY A 197 11.31 -4.37 27.59
C GLY A 197 10.45 -4.37 26.34
N ALA A 198 9.98 -3.24 25.85
CA ALA A 198 9.29 -3.16 24.57
C ALA A 198 10.31 -3.12 23.40
N PRO A 199 10.04 -3.82 22.27
CA PRO A 199 10.88 -3.69 21.08
C PRO A 199 10.73 -2.28 20.50
N ALA A 200 11.87 -1.65 20.17
CA ALA A 200 11.91 -0.40 19.40
C ALA A 200 12.21 -0.72 17.93
N TRP A 201 11.51 -0.03 17.05
CA TRP A 201 11.66 -0.16 15.60
C TRP A 201 12.14 1.15 14.99
#